data_20167d450708a57ea0a837197df82abd
#
_entry.id   20167d450708a57ea0a837197df82abd
#
_cell.length_a   1.000
_cell.length_b   1.000
_cell.length_c   1.000
_cell.angle_alpha   90.00
_cell.angle_beta   90.00
_cell.angle_gamma   90.00
#
_symmetry.space_group_name_H-M   'P 1'
#
loop_
_entity.id
_entity.type
_entity.pdbx_description
1 polymer ?
#
loop_
_entity_poly.entity_id
_entity_poly.type
_entity_poly.pdbx_seq_one_letter_code
_entity_poly.pdbx_strand_id
1 'polypeptide(L)'
;MIEEIIEKSLEKSEKDINNIKDNKVIDCITIFSISDEEYNILNKELANNRIIDKMPSGNLYLLNKPLKTIYGDLSFIKIRKHDDSFNTYRISVDFMVDDYEAFKDRISNPIIKEYDTFELIQFKKDACIINIISLSAKDDYKI
;
A
#
# COMPACT_ATOMS: atom_id res chain seq x y z
N MET A 1 3.02 17.07 -0.66
CA MET A 1 1.99 16.52 -1.57
C MET A 1 1.66 15.05 -1.30
N ILE A 2 2.66 14.22 -1.08
CA ILE A 2 2.46 12.79 -0.75
C ILE A 2 1.65 12.61 0.53
N GLU A 3 1.99 13.31 1.61
CA GLU A 3 1.24 13.23 2.87
C GLU A 3 -0.24 13.54 2.69
N GLU A 4 -0.55 14.59 1.93
CA GLU A 4 -1.94 15.01 1.68
C GLU A 4 -2.71 13.95 0.90
N ILE A 5 -2.09 13.35 -0.12
CA ILE A 5 -2.70 12.27 -0.89
C ILE A 5 -3.03 11.09 0.02
N ILE A 6 -2.07 10.68 0.85
CA ILE A 6 -2.23 9.55 1.76
C ILE A 6 -3.32 9.84 2.79
N GLU A 7 -3.27 10.99 3.46
CA GLU A 7 -4.25 11.35 4.50
C GLU A 7 -5.67 11.39 3.94
N LYS A 8 -5.88 12.08 2.81
CA LYS A 8 -7.19 12.16 2.18
C LYS A 8 -7.70 10.80 1.73
N SER A 9 -6.82 9.97 1.19
CA SER A 9 -7.20 8.64 0.71
C SER A 9 -7.56 7.70 1.87
N LEU A 10 -6.81 7.76 2.98
CA LEU A 10 -7.12 6.98 4.18
C LEU A 10 -8.43 7.44 4.82
N GLU A 11 -8.71 8.75 4.86
CA GLU A 11 -9.97 9.28 5.35
C GLU A 11 -11.16 8.75 4.53
N LYS A 12 -11.07 8.82 3.23
CA LYS A 12 -12.12 8.31 2.32
C LYS A 12 -12.34 6.80 2.47
N SER A 13 -11.32 6.07 2.87
CA SER A 13 -11.33 4.61 2.98
C SER A 13 -11.55 4.11 4.41
N GLU A 14 -11.66 5.01 5.38
CA GLU A 14 -11.71 4.68 6.81
C GLU A 14 -12.81 3.66 7.14
N LYS A 15 -14.00 3.84 6.59
CA LYS A 15 -15.12 2.92 6.83
C LYS A 15 -14.80 1.50 6.34
N ASP A 16 -14.26 1.39 5.14
CA ASP A 16 -13.90 0.09 4.56
C ASP A 16 -12.76 -0.57 5.31
N ILE A 17 -11.74 0.21 5.68
CA ILE A 17 -10.61 -0.30 6.47
C ILE A 17 -11.09 -0.79 7.84
N ASN A 18 -11.95 -0.01 8.51
CA ASN A 18 -12.45 -0.34 9.84
C ASN A 18 -13.46 -1.49 9.84
N ASN A 19 -14.04 -1.83 8.69
CA ASN A 19 -14.86 -3.05 8.55
C ASN A 19 -14.04 -4.33 8.73
N ILE A 20 -12.73 -4.26 8.51
CA ILE A 20 -11.81 -5.33 8.87
C ILE A 20 -11.50 -5.14 10.36
N LYS A 21 -12.07 -6.00 11.20
CA LYS A 21 -12.03 -5.84 12.66
C LYS A 21 -10.72 -6.27 13.31
N ASP A 22 -9.90 -7.03 12.61
CA ASP A 22 -8.61 -7.50 13.11
C ASP A 22 -7.70 -6.31 13.43
N ASN A 23 -6.88 -6.45 14.47
CA ASN A 23 -5.79 -5.53 14.70
C ASN A 23 -4.86 -5.52 13.50
N LYS A 24 -4.59 -4.36 12.95
CA LYS A 24 -3.79 -4.24 11.74
C LYS A 24 -2.86 -3.04 11.82
N VAL A 25 -1.71 -3.20 11.20
CA VAL A 25 -0.67 -2.16 11.11
C VAL A 25 -0.38 -1.92 9.64
N ILE A 26 -0.29 -0.65 9.26
CA ILE A 26 0.07 -0.28 7.90
C ILE A 26 1.48 -0.73 7.59
N ASP A 27 1.68 -1.31 6.38
CA ASP A 27 2.97 -1.80 5.94
C ASP A 27 3.52 -0.99 4.76
N CYS A 28 2.71 -0.82 3.74
CA CYS A 28 3.11 -0.13 2.51
C CYS A 28 1.91 0.57 1.89
N ILE A 29 2.16 1.69 1.23
CA ILE A 29 1.16 2.35 0.38
C ILE A 29 1.73 2.47 -1.04
N THR A 30 0.90 2.11 -2.01
CA THR A 30 1.14 2.41 -3.41
C THR A 30 0.25 3.58 -3.80
N ILE A 31 0.83 4.64 -4.35
CA ILE A 31 0.08 5.77 -4.92
C ILE A 31 -0.02 5.57 -6.43
N PHE A 32 -1.24 5.56 -6.94
CA PHE A 32 -1.50 5.50 -8.38
C PHE A 32 -1.49 6.92 -8.93
N SER A 33 -0.46 7.24 -9.72
CA SER A 33 -0.33 8.56 -10.33
C SER A 33 -1.46 8.82 -11.31
N ILE A 34 -2.03 10.02 -11.28
CA ILE A 34 -3.14 10.41 -12.17
C ILE A 34 -2.67 10.89 -13.54
N SER A 35 -1.36 11.09 -13.69
CA SER A 35 -0.73 11.54 -14.92
C SER A 35 0.76 11.27 -14.88
N ASP A 36 1.43 11.36 -16.03
CA ASP A 36 2.89 11.25 -16.10
C ASP A 36 3.56 12.43 -15.37
N GLU A 37 2.96 13.61 -15.42
CA GLU A 37 3.44 14.79 -14.71
C GLU A 37 3.44 14.56 -13.20
N GLU A 38 2.34 14.05 -12.65
CA GLU A 38 2.26 13.75 -11.22
C GLU A 38 3.25 12.66 -10.83
N TYR A 39 3.40 11.63 -11.64
CA TYR A 39 4.38 10.57 -11.41
C TYR A 39 5.78 11.16 -11.20
N ASN A 40 6.17 12.09 -12.08
CA ASN A 40 7.47 12.75 -12.00
C ASN A 40 7.59 13.63 -10.74
N ILE A 41 6.55 14.37 -10.40
CA ILE A 41 6.52 15.23 -9.21
C ILE A 41 6.65 14.40 -7.93
N LEU A 42 5.90 13.32 -7.80
CA LEU A 42 5.94 12.46 -6.61
C LEU A 42 7.28 11.76 -6.45
N ASN A 43 7.87 11.27 -7.52
CA ASN A 43 9.21 10.69 -7.48
C ASN A 43 10.28 11.71 -7.08
N LYS A 44 10.14 12.95 -7.53
CA LYS A 44 11.04 14.04 -7.14
C LYS A 44 10.95 14.32 -5.64
N GLU A 45 9.74 14.31 -5.09
CA GLU A 45 9.51 14.50 -3.65
C GLU A 45 10.19 13.43 -2.80
N LEU A 46 10.30 12.20 -3.33
CA LEU A 46 10.95 11.08 -2.65
C LEU A 46 12.42 10.88 -3.03
N ALA A 47 13.00 11.75 -3.85
CA ALA A 47 14.33 11.54 -4.44
C ALA A 47 15.46 11.33 -3.42
N ASN A 48 15.33 11.86 -2.20
CA ASN A 48 16.33 11.71 -1.15
C ASN A 48 16.17 10.42 -0.32
N ASN A 49 15.17 9.63 -0.62
CA ASN A 49 14.91 8.35 0.05
C ASN A 49 15.52 7.19 -0.73
N ARG A 50 15.78 6.10 -0.04
CA ARG A 50 16.38 4.92 -0.67
C ARG A 50 15.35 4.19 -1.56
N ILE A 51 15.73 3.92 -2.80
CA ILE A 51 14.97 3.02 -3.67
C ILE A 51 15.43 1.59 -3.34
N ILE A 52 14.51 0.76 -2.83
CA ILE A 52 14.82 -0.64 -2.49
C ILE A 52 14.40 -1.61 -3.59
N ASP A 53 13.54 -1.19 -4.50
CA ASP A 53 13.15 -2.01 -5.64
C ASP A 53 12.75 -1.12 -6.80
N LYS A 54 13.31 -1.41 -7.98
CA LYS A 54 12.99 -0.74 -9.24
C LYS A 54 12.13 -1.70 -10.07
N MET A 55 10.83 -1.48 -10.05
CA MET A 55 9.89 -2.29 -10.81
C MET A 55 9.46 -1.57 -12.09
N PRO A 56 9.06 -2.30 -13.15
CA PRO A 56 8.58 -1.66 -14.37
C PRO A 56 7.41 -0.69 -14.14
N SER A 57 6.56 -0.96 -13.14
CA SER A 57 5.41 -0.13 -12.80
C SER A 57 5.75 1.07 -11.93
N GLY A 58 6.95 1.13 -11.36
CA GLY A 58 7.41 2.23 -10.49
C GLY A 58 8.37 1.75 -9.42
N ASN A 59 8.98 2.70 -8.73
CA ASN A 59 9.96 2.42 -7.68
C ASN A 59 9.31 2.28 -6.31
N LEU A 60 9.85 1.37 -5.51
CA LEU A 60 9.51 1.23 -4.09
C LEU A 60 10.59 1.93 -3.27
N TYR A 61 10.16 2.85 -2.42
CA TYR A 61 11.03 3.64 -1.57
C TYR A 61 10.95 3.20 -0.11
N LEU A 62 12.10 3.16 0.55
CA LEU A 62 12.19 3.12 2.01
C LEU A 62 12.39 4.55 2.51
N LEU A 63 11.44 5.06 3.29
CA LEU A 63 11.50 6.42 3.79
C LEU A 63 12.60 6.58 4.84
N ASN A 64 13.38 7.66 4.76
CA ASN A 64 14.37 8.00 5.78
C ASN A 64 13.72 8.26 7.14
N LYS A 65 12.53 8.85 7.11
CA LYS A 65 11.71 9.13 8.29
C LYS A 65 10.30 8.60 8.03
N PRO A 66 9.79 7.68 8.85
CA PRO A 66 8.44 7.16 8.68
C PRO A 66 7.38 8.26 8.73
N LEU A 67 6.36 8.11 7.90
CA LEU A 67 5.14 8.93 7.94
C LEU A 67 4.21 8.38 9.01
N LYS A 68 3.75 9.24 9.91
CA LYS A 68 2.77 8.82 10.92
C LYS A 68 1.37 8.80 10.32
N THR A 69 0.69 7.67 10.48
CA THR A 69 -0.70 7.51 10.05
C THR A 69 -1.56 7.04 11.23
N ILE A 70 -2.87 7.11 11.08
CA ILE A 70 -3.79 6.57 12.09
C ILE A 70 -3.70 5.05 12.24
N TYR A 71 -3.04 4.37 11.31
CA TYR A 71 -2.84 2.91 11.32
C TYR A 71 -1.39 2.50 11.61
N GLY A 72 -0.57 3.43 12.08
CA GLY A 72 0.83 3.19 12.43
C GLY A 72 1.81 3.95 11.55
N ASP A 73 3.09 3.68 11.74
CA ASP A 73 4.18 4.32 11.00
C ASP A 73 4.33 3.67 9.62
N LEU A 74 4.33 4.51 8.59
CA LEU A 74 4.49 4.09 7.20
C LEU A 74 5.93 4.35 6.77
N SER A 75 6.66 3.27 6.44
CA SER A 75 8.05 3.34 6.00
C SER A 75 8.27 3.04 4.52
N PHE A 76 7.30 2.43 3.86
CA PHE A 76 7.43 2.00 2.46
C PHE A 76 6.36 2.64 1.59
N ILE A 77 6.80 3.31 0.52
CA ILE A 77 5.89 3.93 -0.45
C ILE A 77 6.35 3.56 -1.85
N LYS A 78 5.40 3.08 -2.65
CA LYS A 78 5.59 2.90 -4.09
C LYS A 78 4.84 3.99 -4.84
N ILE A 79 5.49 4.61 -5.79
CA ILE A 79 4.84 5.51 -6.75
C ILE A 79 4.66 4.75 -8.04
N ARG A 80 3.42 4.50 -8.42
CA ARG A 80 3.08 3.75 -9.62
C ARG A 80 2.85 4.69 -10.80
N LYS A 81 3.39 4.32 -11.96
CA LYS A 81 3.17 5.03 -13.22
C LYS A 81 1.68 5.12 -13.52
N HIS A 82 1.28 6.20 -14.20
CA HIS A 82 -0.10 6.34 -14.65
C HIS A 82 -0.49 5.15 -15.54
N ASP A 83 -1.67 4.60 -15.24
CA ASP A 83 -2.24 3.46 -15.96
C ASP A 83 -3.77 3.58 -15.89
N ASP A 84 -4.42 3.70 -17.03
CA ASP A 84 -5.88 3.85 -17.13
C ASP A 84 -6.65 2.70 -16.48
N SER A 85 -6.05 1.50 -16.36
CA SER A 85 -6.66 0.35 -15.69
C SER A 85 -6.90 0.59 -14.20
N PHE A 86 -6.19 1.52 -13.57
CA PHE A 86 -6.26 1.83 -12.14
C PHE A 86 -6.79 3.22 -11.83
N ASN A 87 -7.37 3.92 -12.82
CA ASN A 87 -7.81 5.31 -12.65
C ASN A 87 -8.90 5.50 -11.60
N THR A 88 -9.60 4.45 -11.18
CA THR A 88 -10.63 4.50 -10.13
C THR A 88 -10.04 4.59 -8.73
N TYR A 89 -8.81 4.12 -8.54
CA TYR A 89 -8.16 4.04 -7.24
C TYR A 89 -7.06 5.08 -7.12
N ARG A 90 -7.02 5.77 -5.98
CA ARG A 90 -5.93 6.68 -5.68
C ARG A 90 -4.76 5.98 -5.02
N ILE A 91 -5.06 5.05 -4.13
CA ILE A 91 -4.04 4.28 -3.41
C ILE A 91 -4.41 2.80 -3.31
N SER A 92 -3.38 2.01 -3.08
CA SER A 92 -3.49 0.65 -2.56
C SER A 92 -2.75 0.64 -1.22
N VAL A 93 -3.38 0.11 -0.18
CA VAL A 93 -2.79 0.06 1.16
C VAL A 93 -2.62 -1.38 1.62
N ASP A 94 -1.41 -1.71 2.05
CA ASP A 94 -1.08 -3.03 2.57
C ASP A 94 -1.03 -2.98 4.09
N PHE A 95 -1.76 -3.91 4.72
CA PHE A 95 -1.78 -4.09 6.17
C PHE A 95 -1.26 -5.46 6.57
N MET A 96 -0.54 -5.50 7.70
CA MET A 96 -0.26 -6.73 8.42
C MET A 96 -1.31 -6.92 9.50
N VAL A 97 -1.72 -8.17 9.71
CA VAL A 97 -2.57 -8.60 10.84
C VAL A 97 -1.76 -9.52 11.74
N ASP A 98 -2.24 -9.77 12.96
CA ASP A 98 -1.51 -10.59 13.94
C ASP A 98 -1.32 -12.04 13.45
N ASP A 99 -2.36 -12.62 12.85
CA ASP A 99 -2.34 -14.00 12.35
C ASP A 99 -2.98 -14.05 10.97
N TYR A 100 -2.15 -14.00 9.94
CA TYR A 100 -2.59 -14.00 8.55
C TYR A 100 -3.40 -15.27 8.19
N GLU A 101 -2.93 -16.45 8.60
CA GLU A 101 -3.60 -17.69 8.25
C GLU A 101 -4.98 -17.79 8.90
N ALA A 102 -5.11 -17.37 10.15
CA ALA A 102 -6.40 -17.30 10.83
C ALA A 102 -7.34 -16.31 10.16
N PHE A 103 -6.82 -15.16 9.75
CA PHE A 103 -7.59 -14.16 8.99
C PHE A 103 -8.09 -14.76 7.66
N LYS A 104 -7.22 -15.38 6.90
CA LYS A 104 -7.53 -16.02 5.62
C LYS A 104 -8.64 -17.06 5.75
N ASP A 105 -8.56 -17.89 6.81
CA ASP A 105 -9.54 -18.96 7.05
C ASP A 105 -10.94 -18.42 7.33
N ARG A 106 -11.05 -17.20 7.85
CA ARG A 106 -12.36 -16.57 8.14
C ARG A 106 -13.00 -15.89 6.95
N ILE A 107 -12.26 -15.66 5.89
CA ILE A 107 -12.76 -14.94 4.70
C ILE A 107 -13.38 -15.94 3.72
N SER A 108 -14.65 -15.71 3.38
CA SER A 108 -15.35 -16.50 2.37
C SER A 108 -14.89 -16.08 0.97
N ASN A 109 -14.45 -17.04 0.18
CA ASN A 109 -14.01 -16.82 -1.21
C ASN A 109 -13.01 -15.67 -1.34
N PRO A 110 -11.87 -15.71 -0.62
CA PRO A 110 -10.90 -14.62 -0.67
C PRO A 110 -10.31 -14.47 -2.08
N ILE A 111 -10.08 -13.22 -2.48
CA ILE A 111 -9.29 -12.92 -3.68
C ILE A 111 -7.84 -12.89 -3.26
N ILE A 112 -7.09 -13.92 -3.67
CA ILE A 112 -5.68 -14.08 -3.29
C ILE A 112 -4.80 -13.75 -4.49
N LYS A 113 -3.79 -12.91 -4.26
CA LYS A 113 -2.70 -12.64 -5.20
C LYS A 113 -1.44 -13.29 -4.67
N GLU A 114 -0.83 -14.15 -5.47
CA GLU A 114 0.39 -14.85 -5.11
C GLU A 114 1.60 -14.25 -5.79
N TYR A 115 2.67 -14.05 -5.01
CA TYR A 115 3.96 -13.57 -5.46
C TYR A 115 5.05 -14.59 -5.07
N ASP A 116 6.29 -14.39 -5.52
CA ASP A 116 7.37 -15.36 -5.27
C ASP A 116 7.63 -15.59 -3.78
N THR A 117 7.55 -14.54 -2.97
CA THR A 117 7.93 -14.58 -1.55
C THR A 117 6.76 -14.44 -0.58
N PHE A 118 5.59 -13.99 -1.05
CA PHE A 118 4.43 -13.76 -0.20
C PHE A 118 3.14 -13.86 -1.00
N GLU A 119 2.04 -13.82 -0.28
CA GLU A 119 0.71 -13.67 -0.87
C GLU A 119 -0.05 -12.56 -0.14
N LEU A 120 -1.16 -12.14 -0.73
CA LEU A 120 -2.06 -11.19 -0.10
C LEU A 120 -3.52 -11.51 -0.39
N ILE A 121 -4.40 -11.06 0.49
CA ILE A 121 -5.84 -11.08 0.28
C ILE A 121 -6.26 -9.66 -0.10
N GLN A 122 -6.93 -9.51 -1.24
CA GLN A 122 -7.25 -8.22 -1.80
C GLN A 122 -8.73 -7.90 -1.69
N PHE A 123 -9.01 -6.68 -1.25
CA PHE A 123 -10.36 -6.10 -1.22
C PHE A 123 -10.35 -4.83 -2.07
N LYS A 124 -11.05 -4.86 -3.21
CA LYS A 124 -11.22 -3.67 -4.05
C LYS A 124 -12.47 -2.93 -3.57
N LYS A 125 -12.27 -1.73 -3.06
CA LYS A 125 -13.33 -0.85 -2.56
C LYS A 125 -13.47 0.37 -3.48
N ASP A 126 -14.44 1.24 -3.21
CA ASP A 126 -14.72 2.38 -4.09
C ASP A 126 -13.54 3.36 -4.17
N ALA A 127 -12.91 3.68 -3.04
CA ALA A 127 -11.86 4.70 -2.97
C ALA A 127 -10.45 4.13 -3.00
N CYS A 128 -10.25 2.85 -2.63
CA CYS A 128 -8.92 2.26 -2.54
C CYS A 128 -8.96 0.73 -2.69
N ILE A 129 -7.77 0.18 -2.90
CA ILE A 129 -7.51 -1.25 -2.78
C ILE A 129 -6.91 -1.49 -1.39
N ILE A 130 -7.48 -2.43 -0.65
CA ILE A 130 -6.98 -2.83 0.67
C ILE A 130 -6.41 -4.24 0.54
N ASN A 131 -5.17 -4.43 0.95
CA ASN A 131 -4.51 -5.74 0.94
C ASN A 131 -4.14 -6.14 2.37
N ILE A 132 -4.41 -7.39 2.71
CA ILE A 132 -3.87 -8.02 3.92
C ILE A 132 -2.75 -8.94 3.44
N ILE A 133 -1.52 -8.67 3.87
CA ILE A 133 -0.32 -9.32 3.34
C ILE A 133 0.22 -10.38 4.31
N SER A 134 0.79 -11.44 3.75
CA SER A 134 1.35 -12.56 4.53
C SER A 134 2.75 -12.29 5.05
N LEU A 135 3.46 -11.32 4.49
CA LEU A 135 4.84 -10.99 4.84
C LEU A 135 5.05 -9.48 4.70
N SER A 136 5.63 -8.84 5.72
CA SER A 136 5.93 -7.40 5.66
C SER A 136 7.00 -7.07 4.62
N ALA A 137 6.99 -5.85 4.10
CA ALA A 137 8.03 -5.37 3.20
C ALA A 137 9.41 -5.42 3.86
N LYS A 138 9.48 -5.10 5.15
CA LYS A 138 10.73 -5.16 5.92
C LYS A 138 11.32 -6.56 5.90
N ASP A 139 10.52 -7.59 6.13
CA ASP A 139 10.97 -8.97 6.15
C ASP A 139 11.24 -9.50 4.75
N ASP A 140 10.39 -9.15 3.76
CA ASP A 140 10.56 -9.55 2.37
C ASP A 140 11.89 -9.03 1.78
N TYR A 141 12.22 -7.78 2.03
CA TYR A 141 13.47 -7.15 1.56
C TYR A 141 14.63 -7.31 2.55
N LYS A 142 14.42 -7.98 3.67
CA LYS A 142 15.45 -8.26 4.70
C LYS A 142 16.14 -7.01 5.22
N ILE A 143 15.34 -6.03 5.53
CA ILE A 143 15.80 -4.72 6.03
C ILE A 143 15.82 -4.68 7.57
#